data_7451acdc1dffb0f265eb6465e0679e5e
#
_entry.id   7451acdc1dffb0f265eb6465e0679e5e
#
_cell.length_a   1.000
_cell.length_b   1.000
_cell.length_c   1.000
_cell.angle_alpha   90.00
_cell.angle_beta   90.00
_cell.angle_gamma   90.00
#
_symmetry.space_group_name_H-M   'P 1'
#
loop_
_entity.id
_entity.type
_entity.pdbx_description
1 polymer ?
#
loop_
_entity_poly.entity_id
_entity_poly.type
_entity_poly.pdbx_seq_one_letter_code
_entity_poly.pdbx_strand_id
1 'polypeptide(L)'
;SLIGRVESEKGPIPPQAKQVVANVRNTMLSDAVLASAAAQEWNALVGTWAGAELEVGEVYGTEGEEPIPIFQGAAIKFQYEFAAIRRMSCDSIAAPSARDCVELQMVSTPDSAAMRQFLERLMTTLMSDAAKGVAFTEFNVESVITLVARPETLLPISLVVTKEVTGAVRTEGKTEKIYQLDVKSQRYRYDK
;
A
#
# COMPACT_ATOMS: atom_id res chain seq x y z
N SER A 1 -10.54 -21.02 15.02
CA SER A 1 -10.62 -19.65 14.49
C SER A 1 -9.80 -18.71 15.36
N LEU A 2 -9.35 -17.58 14.83
CA LEU A 2 -8.58 -16.56 15.58
C LEU A 2 -9.38 -16.05 16.79
N ILE A 3 -10.68 -15.83 16.61
CA ILE A 3 -11.61 -15.41 17.68
C ILE A 3 -11.65 -16.44 18.80
N GLY A 4 -11.78 -17.74 18.48
CA GLY A 4 -11.81 -18.79 19.49
C GLY A 4 -10.50 -18.90 20.29
N ARG A 5 -9.38 -18.58 19.67
CA ARG A 5 -8.06 -18.56 20.35
C ARG A 5 -7.94 -17.39 21.33
N VAL A 6 -8.38 -16.20 20.93
CA VAL A 6 -8.41 -15.03 21.80
C VAL A 6 -9.38 -15.22 22.96
N GLU A 7 -10.56 -15.80 22.72
CA GLU A 7 -11.54 -16.09 23.78
C GLU A 7 -11.01 -17.12 24.80
N SER A 8 -10.22 -18.09 24.36
CA SER A 8 -9.59 -19.07 25.27
C SER A 8 -8.50 -18.46 26.16
N GLU A 9 -7.80 -17.44 25.67
CA GLU A 9 -6.68 -16.80 26.38
C GLU A 9 -7.11 -15.61 27.25
N LYS A 10 -8.10 -14.82 26.82
CA LYS A 10 -8.47 -13.52 27.43
C LYS A 10 -9.92 -13.44 27.91
N GLY A 11 -10.69 -14.51 27.77
CA GLY A 11 -12.12 -14.51 28.13
C GLY A 11 -13.03 -14.05 26.99
N PRO A 12 -14.35 -14.03 27.21
CA PRO A 12 -15.33 -13.79 26.16
C PRO A 12 -15.21 -12.40 25.54
N ILE A 13 -15.13 -12.35 24.23
CA ILE A 13 -15.07 -11.09 23.46
C ILE A 13 -16.48 -10.45 23.46
N PRO A 14 -16.61 -9.15 23.77
CA PRO A 14 -17.88 -8.44 23.69
C PRO A 14 -18.55 -8.59 22.32
N PRO A 15 -19.88 -8.68 22.26
CA PRO A 15 -20.63 -8.83 21.00
C PRO A 15 -20.29 -7.76 19.95
N GLN A 16 -20.10 -6.51 20.38
CA GLN A 16 -19.72 -5.40 19.53
C GLN A 16 -18.35 -5.63 18.88
N ALA A 17 -17.37 -6.12 19.64
CA ALA A 17 -16.05 -6.43 19.10
C ALA A 17 -16.10 -7.60 18.10
N LYS A 18 -16.96 -8.62 18.33
CA LYS A 18 -17.20 -9.69 17.35
C LYS A 18 -17.80 -9.15 16.06
N GLN A 19 -18.73 -8.20 16.16
CA GLN A 19 -19.34 -7.57 14.99
C GLN A 19 -18.31 -6.77 14.20
N VAL A 20 -17.46 -6.01 14.86
CA VAL A 20 -16.36 -5.26 14.21
C VAL A 20 -15.42 -6.23 13.47
N VAL A 21 -14.99 -7.32 14.11
CA VAL A 21 -14.14 -8.33 13.47
C VAL A 21 -14.82 -8.97 12.26
N ALA A 22 -16.12 -9.26 12.36
CA ALA A 22 -16.89 -9.81 11.24
C ALA A 22 -16.97 -8.81 10.08
N ASN A 23 -17.23 -7.53 10.37
CA ASN A 23 -17.29 -6.48 9.37
C ASN A 23 -15.91 -6.29 8.69
N VAL A 24 -14.83 -6.23 9.47
CA VAL A 24 -13.46 -6.16 8.94
C VAL A 24 -13.19 -7.33 8.01
N ARG A 25 -13.47 -8.56 8.45
CA ARG A 25 -13.24 -9.74 7.63
C ARG A 25 -14.03 -9.69 6.33
N ASN A 26 -15.31 -9.39 6.38
CA ASN A 26 -16.18 -9.41 5.21
C ASN A 26 -15.87 -8.26 4.24
N THR A 27 -15.35 -7.14 4.73
CA THR A 27 -15.05 -5.95 3.95
C THR A 27 -13.60 -5.96 3.43
N MET A 28 -12.63 -6.23 4.31
CA MET A 28 -11.20 -6.13 3.99
C MET A 28 -10.60 -7.41 3.41
N LEU A 29 -11.23 -8.56 3.61
CA LEU A 29 -10.79 -9.87 3.11
C LEU A 29 -11.77 -10.45 2.08
N SER A 30 -12.53 -9.60 1.40
CA SER A 30 -13.36 -10.03 0.27
C SER A 30 -12.46 -10.40 -0.93
N ASP A 31 -12.94 -11.28 -1.79
CA ASP A 31 -12.21 -11.70 -3.00
C ASP A 31 -11.82 -10.51 -3.87
N ALA A 32 -12.67 -9.48 -3.95
CA ALA A 32 -12.38 -8.26 -4.71
C ALA A 32 -11.19 -7.47 -4.12
N VAL A 33 -11.12 -7.35 -2.79
CA VAL A 33 -10.01 -6.66 -2.12
C VAL A 33 -8.72 -7.45 -2.27
N LEU A 34 -8.77 -8.77 -2.12
CA LEU A 34 -7.60 -9.65 -2.29
C LEU A 34 -7.10 -9.64 -3.75
N ALA A 35 -8.01 -9.68 -4.73
CA ALA A 35 -7.64 -9.58 -6.14
C ALA A 35 -7.02 -8.22 -6.48
N SER A 36 -7.57 -7.13 -5.92
CA SER A 36 -6.99 -5.78 -6.09
C SER A 36 -5.59 -5.69 -5.48
N ALA A 37 -5.38 -6.23 -4.29
CA ALA A 37 -4.07 -6.24 -3.64
C ALA A 37 -3.03 -7.04 -4.46
N ALA A 38 -3.43 -8.19 -5.01
CA ALA A 38 -2.57 -8.99 -5.88
C ALA A 38 -2.23 -8.26 -7.18
N ALA A 39 -3.19 -7.56 -7.79
CA ALA A 39 -2.95 -6.76 -8.98
C ALA A 39 -2.01 -5.58 -8.71
N GLN A 40 -2.15 -4.91 -7.57
CA GLN A 40 -1.26 -3.84 -7.14
C GLN A 40 0.17 -4.36 -6.93
N GLU A 41 0.34 -5.52 -6.29
CA GLU A 41 1.65 -6.14 -6.11
C GLU A 41 2.31 -6.49 -7.47
N TRP A 42 1.55 -7.05 -8.39
CA TRP A 42 2.02 -7.33 -9.75
C TRP A 42 2.43 -6.06 -10.50
N ASN A 43 1.60 -5.02 -10.45
CA ASN A 43 1.88 -3.75 -11.10
C ASN A 43 3.15 -3.10 -10.52
N ALA A 44 3.32 -3.12 -9.21
CA ALA A 44 4.52 -2.60 -8.57
C ALA A 44 5.80 -3.31 -9.04
N LEU A 45 5.70 -4.63 -9.30
CA LEU A 45 6.84 -5.44 -9.73
C LEU A 45 7.16 -5.30 -11.22
N VAL A 46 6.14 -5.36 -12.07
CA VAL A 46 6.34 -5.52 -13.51
C VAL A 46 5.44 -4.61 -14.33
N GLY A 47 4.12 -4.60 -14.05
CA GLY A 47 3.14 -3.96 -14.91
C GLY A 47 3.38 -2.47 -15.13
N THR A 48 3.77 -1.76 -14.09
CA THR A 48 4.05 -0.32 -14.12
C THR A 48 5.26 0.03 -14.99
N TRP A 49 6.25 -0.87 -15.03
CA TRP A 49 7.52 -0.63 -15.72
C TRP A 49 7.56 -1.17 -17.13
N ALA A 50 6.62 -2.06 -17.46
CA ALA A 50 6.58 -2.72 -18.75
C ALA A 50 6.29 -1.73 -19.88
N GLY A 51 7.23 -1.57 -20.80
CA GLY A 51 7.13 -0.64 -21.92
C GLY A 51 7.42 0.82 -21.58
N ALA A 52 7.84 1.14 -20.36
CA ALA A 52 8.27 2.48 -19.99
C ALA A 52 9.67 2.78 -20.59
N GLU A 53 9.80 3.94 -21.22
CA GLU A 53 11.08 4.49 -21.67
C GLU A 53 11.52 5.55 -20.65
N LEU A 54 12.46 5.19 -19.79
CA LEU A 54 12.96 6.05 -18.73
C LEU A 54 14.45 6.35 -18.92
N GLU A 55 14.80 7.63 -18.90
CA GLU A 55 16.18 8.08 -18.84
C GLU A 55 16.69 8.08 -17.38
N VAL A 56 17.92 7.64 -17.17
CA VAL A 56 18.50 7.56 -15.83
C VAL A 56 18.68 8.97 -15.26
N GLY A 57 18.12 9.22 -14.09
CA GLY A 57 18.16 10.50 -13.40
C GLY A 57 17.02 11.46 -13.73
N GLU A 58 16.14 11.09 -14.67
CA GLU A 58 14.93 11.86 -14.99
C GLU A 58 13.71 11.34 -14.19
N VAL A 59 12.80 12.26 -13.84
CA VAL A 59 11.56 11.98 -13.12
C VAL A 59 10.38 12.25 -14.04
N TYR A 60 9.48 11.28 -14.15
CA TYR A 60 8.28 11.33 -14.99
C TYR A 60 7.05 11.29 -14.11
N GLY A 61 6.20 12.33 -14.19
CA GLY A 61 4.96 12.43 -13.44
C GLY A 61 3.74 12.01 -14.25
N THR A 62 2.77 11.37 -13.61
CA THR A 62 1.44 11.12 -14.19
C THR A 62 0.38 11.09 -13.11
N GLU A 63 -0.88 11.17 -13.53
CA GLU A 63 -2.02 11.00 -12.66
C GLU A 63 -2.79 9.75 -13.04
N GLY A 64 -3.42 9.12 -12.05
CA GLY A 64 -4.27 7.97 -12.25
C GLY A 64 -5.38 7.89 -11.22
N GLU A 65 -6.29 6.96 -11.42
CA GLU A 65 -7.36 6.67 -10.48
C GLU A 65 -7.29 5.21 -10.08
N GLU A 66 -7.29 4.94 -8.78
CA GLU A 66 -7.38 3.58 -8.26
C GLU A 66 -8.78 3.30 -7.73
N PRO A 67 -9.45 2.24 -8.21
CA PRO A 67 -10.74 1.84 -7.69
C PRO A 67 -10.62 1.40 -6.24
N ILE A 68 -11.64 1.73 -5.44
CA ILE A 68 -11.75 1.26 -4.07
C ILE A 68 -12.69 0.03 -4.06
N PRO A 69 -12.16 -1.21 -3.96
CA PRO A 69 -12.98 -2.41 -4.07
C PRO A 69 -14.09 -2.53 -3.02
N ILE A 70 -13.88 -1.89 -1.85
CA ILE A 70 -14.82 -1.90 -0.72
C ILE A 70 -16.06 -1.04 -1.00
N PHE A 71 -15.92 0.00 -1.82
CA PHE A 71 -16.99 0.92 -2.17
C PHE A 71 -17.19 0.92 -3.68
N GLN A 72 -18.18 0.16 -4.15
CA GLN A 72 -18.50 0.02 -5.57
C GLN A 72 -18.62 1.39 -6.26
N GLY A 73 -17.88 1.56 -7.36
CA GLY A 73 -17.88 2.77 -8.16
C GLY A 73 -17.12 3.96 -7.58
N ALA A 74 -16.48 3.81 -6.43
CA ALA A 74 -15.59 4.83 -5.88
C ALA A 74 -14.14 4.60 -6.36
N ALA A 75 -13.45 5.70 -6.67
CA ALA A 75 -12.02 5.70 -6.98
C ALA A 75 -11.33 6.85 -6.25
N ILE A 76 -10.04 6.73 -6.02
CA ILE A 76 -9.19 7.78 -5.47
C ILE A 76 -8.19 8.17 -6.55
N LYS A 77 -8.02 9.47 -6.75
CA LYS A 77 -6.97 10.01 -7.61
C LYS A 77 -5.63 9.90 -6.91
N PHE A 78 -4.62 9.53 -7.70
CA PHE A 78 -3.24 9.43 -7.28
C PHE A 78 -2.35 10.25 -8.22
N GLN A 79 -1.32 10.82 -7.64
CA GLN A 79 -0.16 11.32 -8.36
C GLN A 79 0.94 10.25 -8.27
N TYR A 80 1.57 9.98 -9.40
CA TYR A 80 2.67 9.04 -9.52
C TYR A 80 3.89 9.73 -10.09
N GLU A 81 5.04 9.45 -9.50
CA GLU A 81 6.34 9.83 -10.04
C GLU A 81 7.16 8.57 -10.28
N PHE A 82 7.75 8.47 -11.46
CA PHE A 82 8.58 7.36 -11.89
C PHE A 82 9.98 7.83 -12.22
N ALA A 83 10.99 7.07 -11.79
CA ALA A 83 12.37 7.37 -12.12
C ALA A 83 13.19 6.08 -12.31
N ALA A 84 14.11 6.11 -13.27
CA ALA A 84 15.25 5.21 -13.30
C ALA A 84 16.39 5.92 -12.52
N ILE A 85 16.65 5.49 -11.30
CA ILE A 85 17.57 6.19 -10.38
C ILE A 85 19.02 6.02 -10.86
N ARG A 86 19.42 4.77 -11.15
CA ARG A 86 20.80 4.45 -11.57
C ARG A 86 20.90 3.06 -12.17
N ARG A 87 21.95 2.87 -12.97
CA ARG A 87 22.43 1.53 -13.34
C ARG A 87 23.42 1.05 -12.29
N MET A 88 23.41 -0.24 -12.00
CA MET A 88 24.26 -0.86 -10.98
C MET A 88 24.57 -2.31 -11.34
N SER A 89 25.62 -2.86 -10.73
CA SER A 89 25.91 -4.28 -10.87
C SER A 89 24.93 -5.12 -10.05
N CYS A 90 24.37 -6.16 -10.65
CA CYS A 90 23.53 -7.13 -9.94
C CYS A 90 24.35 -8.08 -9.05
N ASP A 91 25.66 -8.19 -9.23
CA ASP A 91 26.54 -9.15 -8.54
C ASP A 91 26.58 -8.94 -7.03
N SER A 92 26.37 -7.71 -6.58
CA SER A 92 26.29 -7.40 -5.14
C SER A 92 25.05 -7.95 -4.44
N ILE A 93 24.04 -8.45 -5.20
CA ILE A 93 22.73 -8.73 -4.62
C ILE A 93 22.29 -10.19 -4.73
N ALA A 94 22.53 -10.95 -5.81
CA ALA A 94 22.04 -12.33 -5.88
C ALA A 94 22.44 -13.20 -7.09
N ALA A 95 23.04 -12.69 -8.14
CA ALA A 95 23.29 -13.50 -9.33
C ALA A 95 24.64 -13.24 -10.01
N PRO A 96 25.57 -14.19 -9.94
CA PRO A 96 26.95 -13.99 -10.47
C PRO A 96 27.05 -13.82 -11.98
N SER A 97 25.96 -13.97 -12.73
CA SER A 97 25.97 -13.88 -14.20
C SER A 97 25.22 -12.66 -14.76
N ALA A 98 24.59 -11.86 -13.96
CA ALA A 98 23.81 -10.70 -14.41
C ALA A 98 24.62 -9.42 -14.20
N ARG A 99 25.14 -8.85 -15.30
CA ARG A 99 26.09 -7.74 -15.24
C ARG A 99 25.44 -6.39 -15.02
N ASP A 100 24.20 -6.20 -15.48
CA ASP A 100 23.54 -4.91 -15.42
C ASP A 100 22.16 -5.01 -14.76
N CYS A 101 21.96 -4.20 -13.73
CA CYS A 101 20.68 -3.93 -13.11
C CYS A 101 20.34 -2.45 -13.20
N VAL A 102 19.07 -2.15 -13.10
CA VAL A 102 18.56 -0.80 -12.93
C VAL A 102 17.78 -0.71 -11.61
N GLU A 103 17.99 0.38 -10.89
CA GLU A 103 17.17 0.76 -9.75
C GLU A 103 16.07 1.70 -10.24
N LEU A 104 14.83 1.24 -10.10
CA LEU A 104 13.61 1.94 -10.49
C LEU A 104 12.89 2.39 -9.22
N GLN A 105 12.33 3.59 -9.24
CA GLN A 105 11.56 4.12 -8.13
C GLN A 105 10.20 4.64 -8.62
N MET A 106 9.16 4.30 -7.89
CA MET A 106 7.83 4.88 -8.04
C MET A 106 7.42 5.48 -6.71
N VAL A 107 7.02 6.74 -6.74
CA VAL A 107 6.35 7.42 -5.62
C VAL A 107 4.89 7.56 -5.96
N SER A 108 3.99 7.22 -5.05
CA SER A 108 2.55 7.40 -5.22
C SER A 108 1.96 8.14 -4.03
N THR A 109 1.17 9.17 -4.33
CA THR A 109 0.52 10.03 -3.34
C THR A 109 -0.96 10.17 -3.71
N PRO A 110 -1.89 9.68 -2.88
CA PRO A 110 -3.31 9.87 -3.12
C PRO A 110 -3.75 11.30 -2.85
N ASP A 111 -4.86 11.72 -3.47
CA ASP A 111 -5.53 12.95 -3.09
C ASP A 111 -5.93 12.90 -1.61
N SER A 112 -5.38 13.82 -0.81
CA SER A 112 -5.55 13.84 0.65
C SER A 112 -7.00 14.07 1.08
N ALA A 113 -7.80 14.82 0.30
CA ALA A 113 -9.19 15.07 0.62
C ALA A 113 -10.05 13.82 0.34
N ALA A 114 -9.83 13.17 -0.80
CA ALA A 114 -10.51 11.94 -1.16
C ALA A 114 -10.14 10.80 -0.19
N MET A 115 -8.87 10.72 0.21
CA MET A 115 -8.41 9.72 1.18
C MET A 115 -9.05 9.91 2.56
N ARG A 116 -9.20 11.16 3.04
CA ARG A 116 -9.92 11.44 4.30
C ARG A 116 -11.38 11.01 4.22
N GLN A 117 -12.08 11.37 3.14
CA GLN A 117 -13.47 10.96 2.94
C GLN A 117 -13.62 9.44 2.88
N PHE A 118 -12.66 8.77 2.24
CA PHE A 118 -12.63 7.31 2.22
C PHE A 118 -12.50 6.72 3.63
N LEU A 119 -11.57 7.23 4.45
CA LEU A 119 -11.37 6.76 5.82
C LEU A 119 -12.60 7.02 6.70
N GLU A 120 -13.23 8.17 6.57
CA GLU A 120 -14.47 8.48 7.33
C GLU A 120 -15.61 7.51 6.96
N ARG A 121 -15.78 7.20 5.66
CA ARG A 121 -16.74 6.19 5.20
C ARG A 121 -16.39 4.79 5.72
N LEU A 122 -15.11 4.42 5.65
CA LEU A 122 -14.64 3.12 6.13
C LEU A 122 -14.90 2.97 7.64
N MET A 123 -14.56 3.98 8.44
CA MET A 123 -14.81 4.00 9.88
C MET A 123 -16.30 3.88 10.19
N THR A 124 -17.16 4.60 9.48
CA THR A 124 -18.61 4.52 9.64
C THR A 124 -19.11 3.11 9.29
N THR A 125 -18.59 2.49 8.23
CA THR A 125 -18.97 1.14 7.80
C THR A 125 -18.53 0.08 8.81
N LEU A 126 -17.33 0.20 9.38
CA LEU A 126 -16.77 -0.80 10.29
C LEU A 126 -17.25 -0.64 11.73
N MET A 127 -17.37 0.59 12.21
CA MET A 127 -17.59 0.90 13.63
C MET A 127 -18.98 1.47 13.92
N SER A 128 -19.77 1.77 12.89
CA SER A 128 -21.13 2.31 13.04
C SER A 128 -21.20 3.52 14.00
N ASP A 129 -21.97 3.42 15.08
CA ASP A 129 -22.16 4.50 16.04
C ASP A 129 -20.88 4.87 16.82
N ALA A 130 -19.92 3.95 16.97
CA ALA A 130 -18.65 4.23 17.65
C ALA A 130 -17.73 5.19 16.87
N ALA A 131 -17.98 5.37 15.57
CA ALA A 131 -17.26 6.35 14.74
C ALA A 131 -17.83 7.77 14.84
N LYS A 132 -18.96 7.96 15.53
CA LYS A 132 -19.55 9.28 15.70
C LYS A 132 -18.60 10.20 16.49
N GLY A 133 -18.28 11.35 15.89
CA GLY A 133 -17.35 12.32 16.48
C GLY A 133 -15.88 12.11 16.21
N VAL A 134 -15.51 11.08 15.42
CA VAL A 134 -14.16 10.90 14.88
C VAL A 134 -14.04 11.65 13.58
N ALA A 135 -13.09 12.55 13.46
CA ALA A 135 -12.82 13.29 12.23
C ALA A 135 -11.31 13.31 11.92
N PHE A 136 -10.95 12.99 10.69
CA PHE A 136 -9.59 13.14 10.20
C PHE A 136 -9.38 14.59 9.75
N THR A 137 -8.60 15.37 10.52
CA THR A 137 -8.33 16.77 10.20
C THR A 137 -7.19 16.93 9.20
N GLU A 138 -6.20 16.06 9.27
CA GLU A 138 -5.09 15.93 8.34
C GLU A 138 -4.87 14.46 8.04
N PHE A 139 -4.55 14.14 6.82
CA PHE A 139 -4.19 12.77 6.45
C PHE A 139 -3.43 12.75 5.13
N ASN A 140 -2.18 12.32 5.19
CA ASN A 140 -1.32 12.16 4.03
C ASN A 140 -0.77 10.74 4.02
N VAL A 141 -0.67 10.17 2.83
CA VAL A 141 -0.05 8.88 2.58
C VAL A 141 0.96 9.07 1.46
N GLU A 142 2.15 8.57 1.64
CA GLU A 142 3.13 8.43 0.59
C GLU A 142 3.57 6.98 0.53
N SER A 143 3.64 6.43 -0.66
CA SER A 143 4.19 5.10 -0.88
C SER A 143 5.33 5.19 -1.87
N VAL A 144 6.49 4.68 -1.46
CA VAL A 144 7.68 4.61 -2.30
C VAL A 144 8.00 3.15 -2.57
N ILE A 145 8.05 2.79 -3.84
CA ILE A 145 8.43 1.47 -4.32
C ILE A 145 9.79 1.60 -4.99
N THR A 146 10.79 0.88 -4.47
CA THR A 146 12.11 0.78 -5.08
C THR A 146 12.31 -0.66 -5.56
N LEU A 147 12.46 -0.82 -6.87
CA LEU A 147 12.67 -2.08 -7.54
C LEU A 147 14.07 -2.11 -8.15
N VAL A 148 14.86 -3.11 -7.80
CA VAL A 148 16.07 -3.44 -8.55
C VAL A 148 15.76 -4.61 -9.47
N ALA A 149 15.91 -4.42 -10.77
CA ALA A 149 15.55 -5.41 -11.79
C ALA A 149 16.58 -5.45 -12.92
N ARG A 150 16.53 -6.52 -13.73
CA ARG A 150 17.23 -6.59 -15.01
C ARG A 150 16.50 -5.74 -16.05
N PRO A 151 17.16 -4.81 -16.72
CA PRO A 151 16.46 -3.88 -17.62
C PRO A 151 15.76 -4.56 -18.79
N GLU A 152 16.32 -5.66 -19.35
CA GLU A 152 15.76 -6.31 -20.53
C GLU A 152 14.51 -7.16 -20.22
N THR A 153 14.39 -7.67 -19.01
CA THR A 153 13.34 -8.64 -18.65
C THR A 153 12.46 -8.19 -17.50
N LEU A 154 12.82 -7.10 -16.84
CA LEU A 154 12.24 -6.65 -15.57
C LEU A 154 12.24 -7.73 -14.48
N LEU A 155 13.14 -8.73 -14.61
CA LEU A 155 13.27 -9.79 -13.61
C LEU A 155 13.69 -9.16 -12.28
N PRO A 156 12.85 -9.19 -11.23
CA PRO A 156 13.11 -8.50 -9.99
C PRO A 156 14.26 -9.16 -9.23
N ILE A 157 15.17 -8.38 -8.70
CA ILE A 157 16.26 -8.82 -7.82
C ILE A 157 15.93 -8.46 -6.37
N SER A 158 15.48 -7.23 -6.15
CA SER A 158 14.96 -6.81 -4.85
C SER A 158 13.83 -5.80 -5.01
N LEU A 159 12.92 -5.82 -4.06
CA LEU A 159 11.82 -4.89 -3.94
C LEU A 159 11.83 -4.32 -2.52
N VAL A 160 11.74 -3.02 -2.40
CA VAL A 160 11.50 -2.32 -1.13
C VAL A 160 10.25 -1.47 -1.31
N VAL A 161 9.28 -1.66 -0.44
CA VAL A 161 8.08 -0.83 -0.38
C VAL A 161 8.10 -0.11 0.96
N THR A 162 8.12 1.21 0.91
CA THR A 162 8.00 2.08 2.08
C THR A 162 6.67 2.80 1.99
N LYS A 163 5.88 2.73 3.04
CA LYS A 163 4.64 3.47 3.16
C LYS A 163 4.67 4.32 4.42
N GLU A 164 4.57 5.63 4.22
CA GLU A 164 4.48 6.59 5.30
C GLU A 164 3.04 7.13 5.38
N VAL A 165 2.48 7.15 6.58
CA VAL A 165 1.18 7.72 6.88
C VAL A 165 1.36 8.76 7.96
N THR A 166 0.96 9.99 7.67
CA THR A 166 0.92 11.09 8.62
C THR A 166 -0.48 11.65 8.70
N GLY A 167 -0.89 12.10 9.87
CA GLY A 167 -2.22 12.65 10.02
C GLY A 167 -2.55 13.15 11.41
N ALA A 168 -3.77 13.62 11.54
CA ALA A 168 -4.35 14.01 12.82
C ALA A 168 -5.82 13.60 12.88
N VAL A 169 -6.20 12.98 13.99
CA VAL A 169 -7.57 12.57 14.31
C VAL A 169 -8.10 13.38 15.46
N ARG A 170 -9.27 13.92 15.32
CA ARG A 170 -10.00 14.60 16.38
C ARG A 170 -11.14 13.72 16.89
N THR A 171 -11.15 13.49 18.22
CA THR A 171 -12.18 12.73 18.92
C THR A 171 -12.56 13.48 20.19
N GLU A 172 -13.84 13.78 20.39
CA GLU A 172 -14.35 14.47 21.60
C GLU A 172 -13.58 15.75 21.94
N GLY A 173 -13.18 16.52 20.93
CA GLY A 173 -12.45 17.78 21.08
C GLY A 173 -10.95 17.65 21.33
N LYS A 174 -10.41 16.44 21.43
CA LYS A 174 -8.97 16.17 21.50
C LYS A 174 -8.44 15.83 20.11
N THR A 175 -7.25 16.32 19.80
CA THR A 175 -6.56 16.00 18.54
C THR A 175 -5.34 15.14 18.85
N GLU A 176 -5.26 13.99 18.21
CA GLU A 176 -4.12 13.07 18.29
C GLU A 176 -3.44 13.00 16.92
N LYS A 177 -2.11 13.06 16.93
CA LYS A 177 -1.30 12.90 15.71
C LYS A 177 -1.08 11.43 15.42
N ILE A 178 -1.14 11.07 14.15
CA ILE A 178 -0.85 9.75 13.64
C ILE A 178 0.47 9.84 12.86
N TYR A 179 1.36 8.93 13.15
CA TYR A 179 2.53 8.64 12.34
C TYR A 179 2.72 7.14 12.26
N GLN A 180 2.80 6.62 11.04
CA GLN A 180 3.08 5.21 10.79
C GLN A 180 4.06 5.10 9.62
N LEU A 181 5.10 4.29 9.79
CA LEU A 181 6.05 3.94 8.76
C LEU A 181 6.11 2.42 8.63
N ASP A 182 5.70 1.94 7.48
CA ASP A 182 5.79 0.52 7.13
C ASP A 182 6.88 0.33 6.07
N VAL A 183 7.79 -0.61 6.30
CA VAL A 183 8.82 -0.97 5.34
C VAL A 183 8.77 -2.48 5.09
N LYS A 184 8.51 -2.86 3.85
CA LYS A 184 8.56 -4.25 3.38
C LYS A 184 9.73 -4.40 2.41
N SER A 185 10.62 -5.35 2.68
CA SER A 185 11.74 -5.67 1.80
C SER A 185 11.69 -7.13 1.37
N GLN A 186 11.87 -7.37 0.09
CA GLN A 186 11.90 -8.70 -0.52
C GLN A 186 13.15 -8.84 -1.40
N ARG A 187 13.75 -10.02 -1.38
CA ARG A 187 14.85 -10.41 -2.28
C ARG A 187 14.47 -11.68 -3.01
N TYR A 188 14.72 -11.67 -4.30
CA TYR A 188 14.38 -12.78 -5.18
C TYR A 188 15.65 -13.56 -5.50
N ARG A 189 15.57 -14.88 -5.43
CA ARG A 189 16.63 -15.80 -5.83
C ARG A 189 16.08 -16.69 -6.93
N TYR A 190 16.85 -16.84 -7.98
CA TYR A 190 16.48 -17.67 -9.11
C TYR A 190 17.48 -18.83 -9.17
N ASP A 191 16.97 -20.03 -8.99
CA ASP A 191 17.75 -21.25 -9.17
C ASP A 191 18.10 -21.39 -10.67
N LYS A 192 19.29 -21.92 -10.94
CA LYS A 192 19.81 -22.11 -12.31
C LYS A 192 19.23 -23.36 -12.95
#